data_14e9b40b27fb76e7c9944600ab189f4a
#
_entry.id   14e9b40b27fb76e7c9944600ab189f4a
#
_cell.length_a   1.000
_cell.length_b   1.000
_cell.length_c   1.000
_cell.angle_alpha   90.00
_cell.angle_beta   90.00
_cell.angle_gamma   90.00
#
_symmetry.space_group_name_H-M   'P 1'
#
loop_
_entity.id
_entity.type
_entity.pdbx_description
1 polymer ?
#
loop_
_entity_poly.entity_id
_entity_poly.type
_entity_poly.pdbx_seq_one_letter_code
_entity_poly.pdbx_strand_id
1 'polypeptide(L)'
;MILVFFGPPGSGKGTQSARVAQHLHIPHIATGDMLRAEVERRSALGREAEPLMTSGRLVPDDLIVRMIGARIHEPDAQRGVLLDGFPRTVAQAEALDAMLRARSLRVDAVVSLRVADDELRRRILNRAKIEGRADDTPDAFEERLRTYRHETAPVLDHYRGVGTRVVDIDGAGDIEAITDRITAAIAGSGTTVPAK
;
A
#
# COMPACT_ATOMS: atom_id res chain seq x y z
N MET A 1 -0.76 -9.31 13.17
CA MET A 1 -0.12 -7.97 12.91
C MET A 1 -0.68 -7.42 11.61
N ILE A 2 -1.15 -6.16 11.61
CA ILE A 2 -1.68 -5.48 10.43
C ILE A 2 -0.80 -4.27 10.15
N LEU A 3 -0.10 -4.29 9.02
CA LEU A 3 0.76 -3.19 8.57
C LEU A 3 0.17 -2.52 7.34
N VAL A 4 0.29 -1.21 7.28
CA VAL A 4 -0.12 -0.42 6.11
C VAL A 4 1.07 0.38 5.60
N PHE A 5 1.33 0.29 4.29
CA PHE A 5 2.41 1.01 3.64
C PHE A 5 1.89 2.16 2.79
N PHE A 6 2.37 3.35 3.07
CA PHE A 6 2.12 4.58 2.31
C PHE A 6 3.37 5.05 1.59
N GLY A 7 3.14 5.77 0.53
CA GLY A 7 4.18 6.43 -0.23
C GLY A 7 3.67 6.81 -1.62
N PRO A 8 4.16 7.91 -2.19
CA PRO A 8 3.78 8.35 -3.53
C PRO A 8 4.16 7.31 -4.61
N PRO A 9 3.59 7.42 -5.81
CA PRO A 9 4.02 6.59 -6.93
C PRO A 9 5.52 6.74 -7.17
N GLY A 10 6.23 5.62 -7.36
CA GLY A 10 7.70 5.63 -7.51
C GLY A 10 8.51 5.61 -6.20
N SER A 11 7.88 5.67 -5.04
CA SER A 11 8.61 5.68 -3.74
C SER A 11 9.34 4.37 -3.40
N GLY A 12 9.12 3.29 -4.14
CA GLY A 12 9.64 1.96 -3.82
C GLY A 12 8.76 1.16 -2.85
N LYS A 13 7.55 1.66 -2.56
CA LYS A 13 6.60 1.04 -1.64
C LYS A 13 6.40 -0.46 -1.92
N GLY A 14 6.07 -0.85 -3.16
CA GLY A 14 5.84 -2.26 -3.51
C GLY A 14 7.05 -3.15 -3.25
N THR A 15 8.26 -2.68 -3.58
CA THR A 15 9.51 -3.40 -3.32
C THR A 15 9.72 -3.61 -1.82
N GLN A 16 9.56 -2.55 -1.04
CA GLN A 16 9.76 -2.60 0.42
C GLN A 16 8.68 -3.41 1.12
N SER A 17 7.42 -3.28 0.69
CA SER A 17 6.29 -4.07 1.22
C SER A 17 6.51 -5.55 1.02
N ALA A 18 6.91 -5.98 -0.18
CA ALA A 18 7.16 -7.38 -0.48
C ALA A 18 8.29 -7.96 0.41
N ARG A 19 9.42 -7.23 0.55
CA ARG A 19 10.56 -7.65 1.37
C ARG A 19 10.21 -7.74 2.85
N VAL A 20 9.52 -6.73 3.38
CA VAL A 20 9.10 -6.68 4.79
C VAL A 20 8.06 -7.78 5.08
N ALA A 21 7.08 -7.99 4.20
CA ALA A 21 6.10 -9.06 4.35
C ALA A 21 6.75 -10.45 4.36
N GLN A 22 7.73 -10.67 3.47
CA GLN A 22 8.54 -11.90 3.45
C GLN A 22 9.32 -12.09 4.76
N HIS A 23 9.96 -11.04 5.26
CA HIS A 23 10.72 -11.07 6.52
C HIS A 23 9.81 -11.40 7.72
N LEU A 24 8.59 -10.87 7.73
CA LEU A 24 7.61 -11.09 8.79
C LEU A 24 6.75 -12.36 8.60
N HIS A 25 6.93 -13.09 7.50
CA HIS A 25 6.13 -14.27 7.14
C HIS A 25 4.61 -14.02 7.15
N ILE A 26 4.19 -12.83 6.64
CA ILE A 26 2.79 -12.45 6.45
C ILE A 26 2.51 -12.19 4.98
N PRO A 27 1.26 -12.34 4.50
CA PRO A 27 0.93 -12.04 3.12
C PRO A 27 1.09 -10.54 2.79
N HIS A 28 1.68 -10.27 1.63
CA HIS A 28 1.69 -8.96 0.99
C HIS A 28 0.42 -8.81 0.13
N ILE A 29 -0.44 -7.88 0.50
CA ILE A 29 -1.69 -7.59 -0.21
C ILE A 29 -1.53 -6.27 -0.94
N ALA A 30 -1.18 -6.35 -2.23
CA ALA A 30 -1.02 -5.20 -3.10
C ALA A 30 -2.29 -5.00 -3.95
N THR A 31 -3.07 -3.95 -3.64
CA THR A 31 -4.31 -3.66 -4.37
C THR A 31 -4.10 -3.46 -5.86
N GLY A 32 -2.99 -2.83 -6.25
CA GLY A 32 -2.66 -2.62 -7.66
C GLY A 32 -2.46 -3.95 -8.41
N ASP A 33 -1.83 -4.95 -7.79
CA ASP A 33 -1.61 -6.26 -8.39
C ASP A 33 -2.93 -7.04 -8.47
N MET A 34 -3.74 -6.98 -7.42
CA MET A 34 -5.07 -7.60 -7.44
C MET A 34 -5.94 -7.03 -8.58
N LEU A 35 -5.97 -5.72 -8.74
CA LEU A 35 -6.72 -5.07 -9.84
C LEU A 35 -6.16 -5.43 -11.21
N ARG A 36 -4.84 -5.48 -11.38
CA ARG A 36 -4.22 -5.91 -12.65
C ARG A 36 -4.60 -7.35 -12.99
N ALA A 37 -4.59 -8.25 -12.01
CA ALA A 37 -5.04 -9.62 -12.23
C ALA A 37 -6.52 -9.70 -12.67
N GLU A 38 -7.38 -8.83 -12.12
CA GLU A 38 -8.78 -8.74 -12.57
C GLU A 38 -8.92 -8.19 -13.99
N VAL A 39 -8.07 -7.23 -14.38
CA VAL A 39 -8.00 -6.69 -15.76
C VAL A 39 -7.56 -7.81 -16.73
N GLU A 40 -6.51 -8.54 -16.40
CA GLU A 40 -6.02 -9.67 -17.22
C GLU A 40 -7.07 -10.75 -17.41
N ARG A 41 -7.83 -11.06 -16.35
CA ARG A 41 -8.95 -12.02 -16.39
C ARG A 41 -10.19 -11.48 -17.12
N ARG A 42 -10.21 -10.21 -17.50
CA ARG A 42 -11.37 -9.52 -18.07
C ARG A 42 -12.64 -9.68 -17.25
N SER A 43 -12.51 -9.71 -15.92
CA SER A 43 -13.65 -9.77 -15.00
C SER A 43 -14.51 -8.50 -15.09
N ALA A 44 -15.70 -8.51 -14.47
CA ALA A 44 -16.53 -7.31 -14.39
C ALA A 44 -15.77 -6.16 -13.69
N LEU A 45 -15.12 -6.47 -12.56
CA LEU A 45 -14.28 -5.53 -11.83
C LEU A 45 -13.10 -5.04 -12.67
N GLY A 46 -12.42 -5.93 -13.39
CA GLY A 46 -11.29 -5.57 -14.25
C GLY A 46 -11.66 -4.58 -15.35
N ARG A 47 -12.79 -4.80 -16.04
CA ARG A 47 -13.29 -3.88 -17.07
C ARG A 47 -13.64 -2.50 -16.52
N GLU A 48 -14.14 -2.42 -15.29
CA GLU A 48 -14.45 -1.15 -14.62
C GLU A 48 -13.18 -0.46 -14.13
N ALA A 49 -12.22 -1.20 -13.60
CA ALA A 49 -10.98 -0.66 -13.05
C ALA A 49 -9.97 -0.20 -14.11
N GLU A 50 -9.89 -0.87 -15.26
CA GLU A 50 -8.88 -0.64 -16.29
C GLU A 50 -8.77 0.83 -16.74
N PRO A 51 -9.87 1.53 -17.15
CA PRO A 51 -9.79 2.92 -17.59
C PRO A 51 -9.37 3.89 -16.47
N LEU A 52 -9.73 3.58 -15.22
CA LEU A 52 -9.34 4.37 -14.04
C LEU A 52 -7.85 4.19 -13.73
N MET A 53 -7.37 2.96 -13.73
CA MET A 53 -5.96 2.65 -13.49
C MET A 53 -5.08 3.28 -14.58
N THR A 54 -5.44 3.15 -15.84
CA THR A 54 -4.69 3.69 -16.98
C THR A 54 -4.60 5.22 -16.92
N SER A 55 -5.66 5.90 -16.45
CA SER A 55 -5.66 7.36 -16.26
C SER A 55 -5.07 7.82 -14.91
N GLY A 56 -4.63 6.90 -14.06
CA GLY A 56 -4.06 7.20 -12.74
C GLY A 56 -5.07 7.57 -11.66
N ARG A 57 -6.37 7.43 -11.95
CA ARG A 57 -7.46 7.71 -10.99
C ARG A 57 -7.68 6.52 -10.04
N LEU A 58 -8.38 6.79 -8.92
CA LEU A 58 -8.77 5.74 -7.98
C LEU A 58 -9.98 4.95 -8.50
N VAL A 59 -9.97 3.66 -8.23
CA VAL A 59 -11.16 2.79 -8.37
C VAL A 59 -12.11 3.10 -7.21
N PRO A 60 -13.44 3.08 -7.40
CA PRO A 60 -14.42 3.39 -6.36
C PRO A 60 -14.17 2.67 -5.03
N ASP A 61 -14.34 3.38 -3.93
CA ASP A 61 -13.99 2.91 -2.59
C ASP A 61 -14.73 1.63 -2.21
N ASP A 62 -16.01 1.51 -2.55
CA ASP A 62 -16.83 0.34 -2.23
C ASP A 62 -16.33 -0.95 -2.91
N LEU A 63 -15.80 -0.84 -4.13
CA LEU A 63 -15.21 -1.97 -4.85
C LEU A 63 -13.90 -2.42 -4.18
N ILE A 64 -13.04 -1.48 -3.86
CA ILE A 64 -11.76 -1.77 -3.20
C ILE A 64 -11.98 -2.34 -1.80
N VAL A 65 -12.86 -1.73 -1.02
CA VAL A 65 -13.17 -2.18 0.34
C VAL A 65 -13.70 -3.62 0.34
N ARG A 66 -14.61 -3.96 -0.59
CA ARG A 66 -15.11 -5.35 -0.73
C ARG A 66 -14.01 -6.32 -1.12
N MET A 67 -13.16 -5.94 -2.09
CA MET A 67 -12.05 -6.78 -2.54
C MET A 67 -11.05 -7.05 -1.41
N ILE A 68 -10.65 -6.03 -0.67
CA ILE A 68 -9.76 -6.16 0.48
C ILE A 68 -10.43 -6.92 1.62
N GLY A 69 -11.71 -6.62 1.89
CA GLY A 69 -12.49 -7.34 2.90
C GLY A 69 -12.49 -8.85 2.66
N ALA A 70 -12.72 -9.30 1.42
CA ALA A 70 -12.64 -10.71 1.07
C ALA A 70 -11.21 -11.26 1.30
N ARG A 71 -10.17 -10.57 0.85
CA ARG A 71 -8.78 -11.02 0.90
C ARG A 71 -8.22 -11.15 2.32
N ILE A 72 -8.54 -10.24 3.23
CA ILE A 72 -8.08 -10.30 4.64
C ILE A 72 -8.79 -11.40 5.46
N HIS A 73 -9.84 -12.03 4.91
CA HIS A 73 -10.52 -13.17 5.53
C HIS A 73 -9.94 -14.52 5.12
N GLU A 74 -9.03 -14.55 4.14
CA GLU A 74 -8.39 -15.80 3.72
C GLU A 74 -7.51 -16.40 4.84
N PRO A 75 -7.34 -17.74 4.86
CA PRO A 75 -6.64 -18.44 5.95
C PRO A 75 -5.20 -17.97 6.18
N ASP A 76 -4.49 -17.59 5.10
CA ASP A 76 -3.11 -17.09 5.18
C ASP A 76 -2.98 -15.73 5.87
N ALA A 77 -4.07 -14.94 5.86
CA ALA A 77 -4.13 -13.60 6.47
C ALA A 77 -4.38 -13.64 8.00
N GLN A 78 -4.63 -14.80 8.60
CA GLN A 78 -4.97 -14.89 10.03
C GLN A 78 -3.83 -14.48 10.96
N ARG A 79 -2.57 -14.66 10.54
CA ARG A 79 -1.39 -14.27 11.33
C ARG A 79 -1.05 -12.79 11.20
N GLY A 80 -1.64 -12.12 10.24
CA GLY A 80 -1.39 -10.73 9.91
C GLY A 80 -1.33 -10.50 8.42
N VAL A 81 -1.28 -9.23 8.03
CA VAL A 81 -1.18 -8.82 6.62
C VAL A 81 -0.36 -7.55 6.51
N LEU A 82 0.27 -7.37 5.37
CA LEU A 82 0.83 -6.10 4.96
C LEU A 82 0.03 -5.58 3.75
N LEU A 83 -0.62 -4.44 3.95
CA LEU A 83 -1.44 -3.77 2.95
C LEU A 83 -0.61 -2.74 2.18
N ASP A 84 -0.57 -2.86 0.86
CA ASP A 84 0.11 -1.96 -0.07
C ASP A 84 -0.88 -1.36 -1.07
N GLY A 85 -0.98 -0.03 -1.08
CA GLY A 85 -1.89 0.70 -1.93
C GLY A 85 -3.35 0.73 -1.44
N PHE A 86 -3.58 0.37 -0.19
CA PHE A 86 -4.85 0.52 0.54
C PHE A 86 -4.55 0.71 2.03
N PRO A 87 -5.29 1.61 2.73
CA PRO A 87 -6.28 2.53 2.18
C PRO A 87 -5.66 3.70 1.40
N ARG A 88 -6.41 4.33 0.49
CA ARG A 88 -5.99 5.52 -0.26
C ARG A 88 -6.87 6.75 -0.01
N THR A 89 -8.00 6.57 0.66
CA THR A 89 -8.89 7.65 1.11
C THR A 89 -9.19 7.48 2.58
N VAL A 90 -9.63 8.54 3.25
CA VAL A 90 -10.05 8.48 4.67
C VAL A 90 -11.25 7.53 4.82
N ALA A 91 -12.19 7.54 3.86
CA ALA A 91 -13.33 6.63 3.88
C ALA A 91 -12.90 5.14 3.82
N GLN A 92 -11.90 4.82 3.01
CA GLN A 92 -11.31 3.48 2.99
C GLN A 92 -10.62 3.12 4.32
N ALA A 93 -9.95 4.08 4.96
CA ALA A 93 -9.30 3.86 6.26
C ALA A 93 -10.34 3.58 7.36
N GLU A 94 -11.41 4.35 7.42
CA GLU A 94 -12.52 4.14 8.34
C GLU A 94 -13.19 2.77 8.12
N ALA A 95 -13.39 2.36 6.86
CA ALA A 95 -13.94 1.06 6.53
C ALA A 95 -13.00 -0.08 6.96
N LEU A 96 -11.68 0.05 6.74
CA LEU A 96 -10.69 -0.90 7.22
C LEU A 96 -10.71 -1.01 8.74
N ASP A 97 -10.69 0.12 9.44
CA ASP A 97 -10.74 0.16 10.90
C ASP A 97 -12.01 -0.50 11.45
N ALA A 98 -13.16 -0.31 10.78
CA ALA A 98 -14.41 -0.96 11.17
C ALA A 98 -14.34 -2.49 10.98
N MET A 99 -13.82 -2.96 9.83
CA MET A 99 -13.63 -4.39 9.56
C MET A 99 -12.69 -5.06 10.56
N LEU A 100 -11.59 -4.39 10.92
CA LEU A 100 -10.62 -4.90 11.88
C LEU A 100 -11.18 -4.92 13.30
N ARG A 101 -11.87 -3.86 13.73
CA ARG A 101 -12.53 -3.79 15.05
C ARG A 101 -13.56 -4.89 15.25
N ALA A 102 -14.32 -5.25 14.23
CA ALA A 102 -15.27 -6.37 14.29
C ALA A 102 -14.59 -7.71 14.63
N ARG A 103 -13.27 -7.79 14.47
CA ARG A 103 -12.43 -8.96 14.79
C ARG A 103 -11.51 -8.73 16.00
N SER A 104 -11.71 -7.67 16.75
CA SER A 104 -10.83 -7.23 17.85
C SER A 104 -9.38 -6.98 17.38
N LEU A 105 -9.20 -6.58 16.13
CA LEU A 105 -7.94 -6.20 15.51
C LEU A 105 -7.90 -4.70 15.24
N ARG A 106 -6.70 -4.21 14.99
CA ARG A 106 -6.45 -2.83 14.56
C ARG A 106 -5.22 -2.79 13.65
N VAL A 107 -5.00 -1.64 13.00
CA VAL A 107 -3.73 -1.37 12.33
C VAL A 107 -2.64 -1.19 13.39
N ASP A 108 -1.61 -2.03 13.36
CA ASP A 108 -0.53 -2.00 14.35
C ASP A 108 0.49 -0.90 14.05
N ALA A 109 0.83 -0.72 12.78
CA ALA A 109 1.70 0.36 12.36
C ALA A 109 1.47 0.75 10.89
N VAL A 110 1.75 2.00 10.61
CA VAL A 110 1.76 2.60 9.28
C VAL A 110 3.19 3.00 8.94
N VAL A 111 3.68 2.56 7.80
CA VAL A 111 4.98 2.95 7.24
C VAL A 111 4.75 3.94 6.10
N SER A 112 5.32 5.12 6.19
CA SER A 112 5.23 6.17 5.18
C SER A 112 6.60 6.41 4.54
N LEU A 113 6.75 6.04 3.26
CA LEU A 113 7.98 6.29 2.50
C LEU A 113 7.97 7.73 1.96
N ARG A 114 9.04 8.46 2.23
CA ARG A 114 9.26 9.82 1.71
C ARG A 114 10.39 9.79 0.68
N VAL A 115 10.15 10.39 -0.47
CA VAL A 115 11.12 10.48 -1.57
C VAL A 115 10.88 11.81 -2.29
N ALA A 116 11.93 12.48 -2.72
CA ALA A 116 11.84 13.72 -3.48
C ALA A 116 11.18 13.49 -4.85
N ASP A 117 10.41 14.47 -5.33
CA ASP A 117 9.61 14.37 -6.55
C ASP A 117 10.45 14.03 -7.79
N ASP A 118 11.63 14.60 -7.95
CA ASP A 118 12.51 14.34 -9.09
C ASP A 118 12.96 12.87 -9.13
N GLU A 119 13.23 12.32 -7.96
CA GLU A 119 13.58 10.90 -7.82
C GLU A 119 12.38 10.00 -8.09
N LEU A 120 11.17 10.37 -7.64
CA LEU A 120 9.94 9.64 -7.96
C LEU A 120 9.73 9.57 -9.47
N ARG A 121 9.86 10.70 -10.17
CA ARG A 121 9.71 10.79 -11.62
C ARG A 121 10.73 9.91 -12.34
N ARG A 122 11.99 9.99 -11.93
CA ARG A 122 13.06 9.16 -12.48
C ARG A 122 12.77 7.66 -12.34
N ARG A 123 12.31 7.25 -11.15
CA ARG A 123 12.00 5.83 -10.87
C ARG A 123 10.82 5.32 -11.69
N ILE A 124 9.77 6.11 -11.84
CA ILE A 124 8.60 5.71 -12.67
C ILE A 124 8.97 5.56 -14.13
N LEU A 125 9.73 6.51 -14.70
CA LEU A 125 10.18 6.42 -16.08
C LEU A 125 11.08 5.21 -16.34
N ASN A 126 11.91 4.87 -15.36
CA ASN A 126 12.74 3.67 -15.44
C ASN A 126 11.89 2.39 -15.34
N ARG A 127 10.91 2.34 -14.43
CA ARG A 127 9.99 1.20 -14.28
C ARG A 127 9.17 0.99 -15.55
N ALA A 128 8.67 2.04 -16.17
CA ALA A 128 7.95 1.95 -17.44
C ALA A 128 8.74 1.23 -18.52
N LYS A 129 10.06 1.49 -18.60
CA LYS A 129 10.96 0.83 -19.56
C LYS A 129 11.20 -0.66 -19.26
N ILE A 130 11.24 -1.03 -17.97
CA ILE A 130 11.57 -2.39 -17.53
C ILE A 130 10.33 -3.28 -17.48
N GLU A 131 9.23 -2.78 -16.91
CA GLU A 131 8.04 -3.57 -16.64
C GLU A 131 6.94 -3.41 -17.68
N GLY A 132 7.03 -2.39 -18.57
CA GLY A 132 6.05 -2.17 -19.63
C GLY A 132 4.61 -1.90 -19.13
N ARG A 133 4.46 -1.33 -17.94
CA ARG A 133 3.13 -1.07 -17.35
C ARG A 133 2.42 0.03 -18.14
N ALA A 134 1.19 -0.25 -18.56
CA ALA A 134 0.36 0.71 -19.32
C ALA A 134 0.00 1.96 -18.51
N ASP A 135 0.00 1.88 -17.18
CA ASP A 135 -0.31 2.98 -16.24
C ASP A 135 0.93 3.80 -15.81
N ASP A 136 2.11 3.55 -16.38
CA ASP A 136 3.34 4.30 -16.09
C ASP A 136 3.68 5.33 -17.19
N THR A 137 2.68 6.06 -17.68
CA THR A 137 2.89 7.22 -18.56
C THR A 137 3.17 8.48 -17.73
N PRO A 138 3.84 9.52 -18.30
CA PRO A 138 4.06 10.78 -17.61
C PRO A 138 2.76 11.40 -17.07
N ASP A 139 1.71 11.43 -17.86
CA ASP A 139 0.42 12.02 -17.48
C ASP A 139 -0.24 11.22 -16.35
N ALA A 140 -0.24 9.89 -16.44
CA ALA A 140 -0.75 9.03 -15.37
C ALA A 140 0.07 9.16 -14.08
N PHE A 141 1.38 9.38 -14.19
CA PHE A 141 2.23 9.64 -13.02
C PHE A 141 1.85 10.95 -12.32
N GLU A 142 1.71 12.07 -13.06
CA GLU A 142 1.33 13.35 -12.48
C GLU A 142 -0.07 13.28 -11.84
N GLU A 143 -1.03 12.61 -12.47
CA GLU A 143 -2.35 12.38 -11.90
C GLU A 143 -2.28 11.55 -10.61
N ARG A 144 -1.51 10.45 -10.60
CA ARG A 144 -1.30 9.62 -9.40
C ARG A 144 -0.61 10.37 -8.28
N LEU A 145 0.35 11.24 -8.60
CA LEU A 145 1.02 12.06 -7.60
C LEU A 145 0.07 13.10 -7.01
N ARG A 146 -0.75 13.73 -7.85
CA ARG A 146 -1.80 14.66 -7.42
C ARG A 146 -2.82 13.95 -6.52
N THR A 147 -3.33 12.81 -6.96
CA THR A 147 -4.28 11.97 -6.19
C THR A 147 -3.67 11.55 -4.85
N TYR A 148 -2.41 11.13 -4.84
CA TYR A 148 -1.72 10.80 -3.58
C TYR A 148 -1.70 11.97 -2.62
N ARG A 149 -1.38 13.18 -3.08
CA ARG A 149 -1.30 14.37 -2.21
C ARG A 149 -2.66 14.80 -1.66
N HIS A 150 -3.71 14.73 -2.47
CA HIS A 150 -5.04 15.22 -2.11
C HIS A 150 -5.90 14.19 -1.38
N GLU A 151 -5.80 12.92 -1.75
CA GLU A 151 -6.68 11.87 -1.22
C GLU A 151 -5.94 10.95 -0.23
N THR A 152 -4.69 10.60 -0.54
CA THR A 152 -4.00 9.54 0.22
C THR A 152 -3.16 10.09 1.37
N ALA A 153 -2.47 11.20 1.20
CA ALA A 153 -1.67 11.79 2.27
C ALA A 153 -2.51 12.13 3.52
N PRO A 154 -3.77 12.63 3.43
CA PRO A 154 -4.62 12.86 4.60
C PRO A 154 -4.91 11.61 5.43
N VAL A 155 -4.81 10.41 4.86
CA VAL A 155 -5.00 9.15 5.60
C VAL A 155 -3.93 8.96 6.69
N LEU A 156 -2.73 9.51 6.50
CA LEU A 156 -1.69 9.50 7.53
C LEU A 156 -2.12 10.30 8.77
N ASP A 157 -2.83 11.40 8.57
CA ASP A 157 -3.34 12.23 9.67
C ASP A 157 -4.50 11.55 10.38
N HIS A 158 -5.36 10.82 9.64
CA HIS A 158 -6.37 9.94 10.24
C HIS A 158 -5.71 8.93 11.20
N TYR A 159 -4.69 8.19 10.75
CA TYR A 159 -4.02 7.20 11.60
C TYR A 159 -3.27 7.83 12.77
N ARG A 160 -2.67 8.99 12.61
CA ARG A 160 -2.08 9.75 13.74
C ARG A 160 -3.16 10.16 14.74
N GLY A 161 -4.31 10.64 14.25
CA GLY A 161 -5.46 11.08 15.07
C GLY A 161 -6.07 9.97 15.91
N VAL A 162 -6.13 8.74 15.41
CA VAL A 162 -6.61 7.57 16.17
C VAL A 162 -5.53 6.89 17.01
N GLY A 163 -4.33 7.46 17.07
CA GLY A 163 -3.23 6.97 17.90
C GLY A 163 -2.49 5.76 17.30
N THR A 164 -2.69 5.46 16.03
CA THR A 164 -1.89 4.44 15.34
C THR A 164 -0.48 4.95 15.11
N ARG A 165 0.50 4.12 15.35
CA ARG A 165 1.91 4.48 15.11
C ARG A 165 2.17 4.70 13.63
N VAL A 166 2.56 5.90 13.26
CA VAL A 166 3.01 6.27 11.91
C VAL A 166 4.52 6.47 11.91
N VAL A 167 5.23 5.72 11.08
CA VAL A 167 6.69 5.79 10.95
C VAL A 167 7.03 6.36 9.57
N ASP A 168 7.67 7.52 9.56
CA ASP A 168 8.17 8.14 8.35
C ASP A 168 9.59 7.63 8.04
N ILE A 169 9.79 7.07 6.87
CA ILE A 169 11.04 6.48 6.41
C ILE A 169 11.53 7.21 5.16
N ASP A 170 12.78 7.63 5.16
CA ASP A 170 13.44 8.09 3.94
C ASP A 170 13.60 6.93 2.96
N GLY A 171 12.89 7.02 1.83
CA GLY A 171 12.89 6.04 0.75
C GLY A 171 14.01 6.26 -0.28
N ALA A 172 14.99 7.14 0.02
CA ALA A 172 16.18 7.31 -0.79
C ALA A 172 17.29 6.36 -0.36
N GLY A 173 18.08 5.89 -1.33
CA GLY A 173 19.23 5.03 -1.10
C GLY A 173 19.03 3.59 -1.53
N ASP A 174 19.87 2.72 -0.98
CA ASP A 174 19.90 1.29 -1.26
C ASP A 174 18.67 0.56 -0.72
N ILE A 175 18.19 -0.43 -1.48
CA ILE A 175 16.96 -1.18 -1.16
C ILE A 175 17.09 -1.90 0.19
N GLU A 176 18.24 -2.52 0.48
CA GLU A 176 18.46 -3.28 1.72
C GLU A 176 18.51 -2.34 2.91
N ALA A 177 19.25 -1.24 2.81
CA ALA A 177 19.33 -0.24 3.87
C ALA A 177 17.95 0.37 4.20
N ILE A 178 17.06 0.54 3.22
CA ILE A 178 15.68 0.98 3.46
C ILE A 178 14.89 -0.13 4.16
N THR A 179 15.04 -1.38 3.74
CA THR A 179 14.37 -2.53 4.39
C THR A 179 14.76 -2.64 5.86
N ASP A 180 16.07 -2.48 6.18
CA ASP A 180 16.58 -2.55 7.54
C ASP A 180 16.03 -1.41 8.41
N ARG A 181 15.97 -0.18 7.87
CA ARG A 181 15.34 0.95 8.57
C ARG A 181 13.87 0.70 8.88
N ILE A 182 13.13 0.14 7.93
CA ILE A 182 11.71 -0.19 8.13
C ILE A 182 11.55 -1.28 9.20
N THR A 183 12.30 -2.38 9.09
CA THR A 183 12.21 -3.50 10.03
C THR A 183 12.60 -3.09 11.44
N ALA A 184 13.67 -2.34 11.60
CA ALA A 184 14.08 -1.79 12.90
C ALA A 184 13.00 -0.87 13.49
N ALA A 185 12.42 -0.01 12.65
CA ALA A 185 11.36 0.90 13.07
C ALA A 185 10.08 0.16 13.50
N ILE A 186 9.72 -0.94 12.84
CA ILE A 186 8.56 -1.78 13.20
C ILE A 186 8.86 -2.61 14.45
N ALA A 187 10.05 -3.21 14.58
CA ALA A 187 10.44 -4.03 15.72
C ALA A 187 10.49 -3.25 17.05
N GLY A 188 10.86 -1.97 17.02
CA GLY A 188 10.80 -1.07 18.19
C GLY A 188 9.39 -0.87 18.77
N SER A 189 8.39 -1.55 18.24
CA SER A 189 6.97 -1.48 18.64
C SER A 189 6.54 -2.54 19.66
N GLY A 190 7.46 -3.32 20.24
CA GLY A 190 7.10 -4.27 21.32
C GLY A 190 6.18 -5.42 20.89
N THR A 191 6.19 -5.79 19.61
CA THR A 191 5.48 -6.99 19.15
C THR A 191 6.44 -8.18 19.24
N THR A 192 6.37 -8.91 20.34
CA THR A 192 7.03 -10.21 20.49
C THR A 192 6.46 -11.14 19.41
N VAL A 193 7.25 -11.42 18.38
CA VAL A 193 7.00 -12.56 17.49
C VAL A 193 7.14 -13.80 18.37
N PRO A 194 6.13 -14.66 18.55
CA PRO A 194 6.31 -15.89 19.29
C PRO A 194 7.35 -16.74 18.54
N ALA A 195 8.46 -16.99 19.21
CA ALA A 195 9.40 -18.03 18.78
C ALA A 195 8.66 -19.37 18.68
N LYS A 196 9.03 -20.18 17.68
CA LYS A 196 8.47 -21.50 17.41
C LYS A 196 8.45 -22.39 18.63
#